data_9e17bb0559b49a79a050d14caaffa28b
#
_entry.id   9e17bb0559b49a79a050d14caaffa28b
#
_cell.length_a   1.000
_cell.length_b   1.000
_cell.length_c   1.000
_cell.angle_alpha   90.00
_cell.angle_beta   90.00
_cell.angle_gamma   90.00
#
_symmetry.space_group_name_H-M   'P 1'
#
loop_
_entity.id
_entity.type
_entity.pdbx_description
1 polymer ?
#
loop_
_entity_poly.entity_id
_entity_poly.type
_entity_poly.pdbx_seq_one_letter_code
_entity_poly.pdbx_strand_id
1 'polypeptide(L)'
;DLMARMEGPIATSMGIVYSCDWEIETGKRILPPPPDGNIMPFEEASGHTIHTIASGPGFPEDLIHQALLTAAYSAREYLIMTTPYFVPSDDLLHAICTAAQRGVDVSIIMPRKNDSLLVGWASRAFFSELLAAGVKIYQFEGGLLHTKSVLVDGELSLVGTVNLDMRSLWLNFEITLVIDDAGFGGDLAAVQDDYI
;
A
#
# COMPACT_ATOMS: atom_id res chain seq x y z
N ASP A 1 -13.15 1.62 -6.92
CA ASP A 1 -11.72 1.93 -6.72
C ASP A 1 -11.54 3.04 -5.69
N LEU A 2 -10.42 3.03 -4.99
CA LEU A 2 -10.04 4.02 -4.00
C LEU A 2 -9.32 5.20 -4.65
N MET A 3 -9.66 6.43 -4.24
CA MET A 3 -8.95 7.64 -4.63
C MET A 3 -8.74 8.51 -3.37
N ALA A 4 -7.50 8.89 -3.11
CA ALA A 4 -7.17 9.80 -2.02
C ALA A 4 -6.83 11.20 -2.58
N ARG A 5 -7.42 12.25 -2.00
CA ARG A 5 -7.09 13.65 -2.30
C ARG A 5 -6.03 14.14 -1.31
N MET A 6 -4.93 14.65 -1.85
CA MET A 6 -3.81 15.16 -1.06
C MET A 6 -3.62 16.66 -1.28
N GLU A 7 -3.44 17.40 -0.20
CA GLU A 7 -3.18 18.84 -0.20
C GLU A 7 -1.99 19.19 0.71
N GLY A 8 -1.34 20.30 0.45
CA GLY A 8 -0.22 20.78 1.26
C GLY A 8 1.13 20.22 0.85
N PRO A 9 2.10 20.13 1.77
CA PRO A 9 3.50 19.73 1.47
C PRO A 9 3.64 18.36 0.81
N ILE A 10 2.74 17.43 1.07
CA ILE A 10 2.75 16.09 0.47
C ILE A 10 2.59 16.16 -1.05
N ALA A 11 1.80 17.08 -1.58
CA ALA A 11 1.64 17.26 -3.02
C ALA A 11 2.96 17.68 -3.68
N THR A 12 3.79 18.49 -3.00
CA THR A 12 5.13 18.83 -3.46
C THR A 12 6.05 17.63 -3.49
N SER A 13 6.02 16.79 -2.45
CA SER A 13 6.80 15.54 -2.41
C SER A 13 6.45 14.61 -3.56
N MET A 14 5.17 14.43 -3.86
CA MET A 14 4.71 13.67 -5.01
C MET A 14 5.15 14.30 -6.34
N GLY A 15 5.13 15.63 -6.45
CA GLY A 15 5.63 16.37 -7.60
C GLY A 15 7.12 16.16 -7.86
N ILE A 16 7.93 15.98 -6.82
CA ILE A 16 9.36 15.65 -6.95
C ILE A 16 9.52 14.24 -7.53
N VAL A 17 8.80 13.25 -7.02
CA VAL A 17 8.82 11.89 -7.56
C VAL A 17 8.44 11.89 -9.02
N TYR A 18 7.32 12.54 -9.38
CA TYR A 18 6.89 12.70 -10.77
C TYR A 18 7.98 13.31 -11.66
N SER A 19 8.67 14.34 -11.17
CA SER A 19 9.72 15.01 -11.94
C SER A 19 10.94 14.11 -12.16
N CYS A 20 11.29 13.28 -11.18
CA CYS A 20 12.35 12.27 -11.31
C CYS A 20 11.99 11.20 -12.36
N ASP A 21 10.78 10.66 -12.29
CA ASP A 21 10.30 9.65 -13.22
C ASP A 21 10.23 10.20 -14.65
N TRP A 22 9.77 11.45 -14.78
CA TRP A 22 9.76 12.14 -16.07
C TRP A 22 11.15 12.34 -16.66
N GLU A 23 12.13 12.72 -15.83
CA GLU A 23 13.53 12.87 -16.26
C GLU A 23 14.12 11.54 -16.73
N ILE A 24 13.85 10.46 -16.01
CA ILE A 24 14.29 9.11 -16.35
C ILE A 24 13.71 8.69 -17.71
N GLU A 25 12.42 8.88 -17.91
CA GLU A 25 11.70 8.42 -19.10
C GLU A 25 12.03 9.27 -20.33
N THR A 26 12.17 10.58 -20.19
CA THR A 26 12.28 11.51 -21.32
C THR A 26 13.68 12.08 -21.54
N GLY A 27 14.58 11.94 -20.56
CA GLY A 27 15.88 12.63 -20.51
C GLY A 27 15.76 14.15 -20.30
N LYS A 28 14.56 14.65 -20.00
CA LYS A 28 14.30 16.09 -19.82
C LYS A 28 13.98 16.41 -18.37
N ARG A 29 14.80 17.25 -17.76
CA ARG A 29 14.57 17.69 -16.40
C ARG A 29 13.42 18.70 -16.34
N ILE A 30 12.41 18.41 -15.52
CA ILE A 30 11.36 19.33 -15.12
C ILE A 30 11.60 19.63 -13.65
N LEU A 31 11.83 20.91 -13.33
CA LEU A 31 11.85 21.32 -11.93
C LEU A 31 10.40 21.60 -11.51
N PRO A 32 9.90 20.99 -10.45
CA PRO A 32 8.60 21.39 -9.90
C PRO A 32 8.69 22.89 -9.54
N PRO A 33 7.60 23.64 -9.71
CA PRO A 33 7.58 25.01 -9.24
C PRO A 33 7.92 25.02 -7.73
N PRO A 34 8.71 26.00 -7.25
CA PRO A 34 8.95 26.12 -5.81
C PRO A 34 7.59 26.23 -5.12
N PRO A 35 7.43 25.60 -3.94
CA PRO A 35 6.19 25.74 -3.19
C PRO A 35 5.89 27.22 -2.96
N ASP A 36 4.66 27.62 -3.28
CA ASP A 36 4.18 28.97 -2.96
C ASP A 36 4.14 29.13 -1.45
N GLY A 37 5.01 30.00 -0.93
CA GLY A 37 5.03 30.35 0.48
C GLY A 37 6.33 30.00 1.20
N ASN A 38 6.54 30.62 2.33
CA ASN A 38 7.62 30.31 3.25
C ASN A 38 7.51 28.82 3.64
N ILE A 39 8.62 28.12 3.57
CA ILE A 39 8.79 26.85 4.27
C ILE A 39 8.78 27.20 5.76
N MET A 40 7.60 27.50 6.31
CA MET A 40 7.43 27.70 7.73
C MET A 40 7.62 26.36 8.42
N PRO A 41 8.25 26.35 9.60
CA PRO A 41 8.20 25.18 10.44
C PRO A 41 6.75 24.79 10.60
N PHE A 42 6.46 23.52 10.45
CA PHE A 42 5.16 22.91 10.64
C PHE A 42 4.55 23.47 11.94
N GLU A 43 3.44 24.18 11.89
CA GLU A 43 2.68 24.48 13.10
C GLU A 43 2.16 23.14 13.62
N GLU A 44 2.71 22.68 14.74
CA GLU A 44 2.21 21.52 15.47
C GLU A 44 0.70 21.67 15.65
N ALA A 45 -0.10 20.89 15.06
CA ALA A 45 -1.46 20.58 15.53
C ALA A 45 -2.58 20.47 14.48
N SER A 46 -2.37 20.63 13.19
CA SER A 46 -3.50 20.58 12.26
C SER A 46 -3.31 19.71 11.02
N GLY A 47 -2.28 18.90 10.98
CA GLY A 47 -1.96 18.09 9.80
C GLY A 47 -1.81 16.60 10.10
N HIS A 48 -2.14 15.78 9.11
CA HIS A 48 -1.86 14.36 9.13
C HIS A 48 -0.38 14.10 8.87
N THR A 49 0.21 13.08 9.50
CA THR A 49 1.58 12.65 9.18
C THR A 49 1.53 11.74 7.96
N ILE A 50 2.12 12.21 6.86
CA ILE A 50 2.13 11.46 5.60
C ILE A 50 3.57 11.36 5.08
N HIS A 51 4.00 10.14 4.77
CA HIS A 51 5.27 9.87 4.11
C HIS A 51 5.03 9.33 2.70
N THR A 52 5.83 9.80 1.74
CA THR A 52 5.86 9.26 0.39
C THR A 52 7.00 8.26 0.28
N ILE A 53 6.69 7.03 -0.09
CA ILE A 53 7.67 6.00 -0.43
C ILE A 53 7.59 5.78 -1.94
N ALA A 54 8.66 6.16 -2.64
CA ALA A 54 8.85 5.80 -4.04
C ALA A 54 9.76 4.58 -4.13
N SER A 55 9.45 3.67 -5.04
CA SER A 55 10.25 2.48 -5.30
C SER A 55 10.47 2.29 -6.79
N GLY A 56 11.49 1.52 -7.14
CA GLY A 56 11.86 1.24 -8.52
C GLY A 56 13.35 1.45 -8.78
N PRO A 57 13.81 1.25 -10.02
CA PRO A 57 15.21 1.42 -10.37
C PRO A 57 15.74 2.81 -10.03
N GLY A 58 16.81 2.87 -9.22
CA GLY A 58 17.41 4.13 -8.77
C GLY A 58 16.95 4.64 -7.40
N PHE A 59 15.92 4.03 -6.81
CA PHE A 59 15.54 4.23 -5.41
C PHE A 59 16.23 3.18 -4.52
N PRO A 60 16.33 3.42 -3.18
CA PRO A 60 16.84 2.40 -2.26
C PRO A 60 16.06 1.10 -2.42
N GLU A 61 16.78 -0.01 -2.57
CA GLU A 61 16.19 -1.33 -2.68
C GLU A 61 15.39 -1.65 -1.40
N ASP A 62 14.33 -2.44 -1.55
CA ASP A 62 13.53 -3.02 -0.46
C ASP A 62 12.68 -2.05 0.39
N LEU A 63 12.71 -0.74 0.14
CA LEU A 63 12.07 0.22 1.05
C LEU A 63 10.56 -0.05 1.23
N ILE A 64 9.84 -0.29 0.15
CA ILE A 64 8.41 -0.61 0.23
C ILE A 64 8.15 -1.99 0.85
N HIS A 65 9.01 -2.97 0.54
CA HIS A 65 8.94 -4.29 1.14
C HIS A 65 9.13 -4.23 2.66
N GLN A 66 10.14 -3.47 3.12
CA GLN A 66 10.38 -3.25 4.55
C GLN A 66 9.21 -2.52 5.23
N ALA A 67 8.58 -1.54 4.55
CA ALA A 67 7.39 -0.87 5.07
C ALA A 67 6.22 -1.84 5.25
N LEU A 68 5.98 -2.73 4.28
CA LEU A 68 4.94 -3.76 4.36
C LEU A 68 5.22 -4.78 5.47
N LEU A 69 6.47 -5.22 5.62
CA LEU A 69 6.88 -6.10 6.73
C LEU A 69 6.66 -5.41 8.08
N THR A 70 7.07 -4.14 8.19
CA THR A 70 6.89 -3.35 9.41
C THR A 70 5.42 -3.21 9.75
N ALA A 71 4.56 -2.90 8.76
CA ALA A 71 3.12 -2.84 8.93
C ALA A 71 2.55 -4.16 9.46
N ALA A 72 2.90 -5.30 8.84
CA ALA A 72 2.41 -6.61 9.26
C ALA A 72 2.88 -7.00 10.68
N TYR A 73 4.14 -6.71 11.03
CA TYR A 73 4.67 -7.01 12.36
C TYR A 73 4.18 -6.04 13.45
N SER A 74 3.85 -4.80 13.10
CA SER A 74 3.34 -3.81 14.06
C SER A 74 1.87 -4.02 14.43
N ALA A 75 1.09 -4.70 13.59
CA ALA A 75 -0.33 -4.97 13.81
C ALA A 75 -0.57 -5.69 15.15
N ARG A 76 -1.55 -5.20 15.92
CA ARG A 76 -1.91 -5.70 17.24
C ARG A 76 -3.36 -6.17 17.33
N GLU A 77 -4.27 -5.48 16.68
CA GLU A 77 -5.70 -5.76 16.68
C GLU A 77 -6.16 -6.32 15.34
N TYR A 78 -5.94 -5.60 14.25
CA TYR A 78 -6.29 -6.07 12.93
C TYR A 78 -5.38 -5.55 11.82
N LEU A 79 -5.33 -6.29 10.74
CA LEU A 79 -4.57 -5.99 9.52
C LEU A 79 -5.45 -6.30 8.32
N ILE A 80 -5.81 -5.28 7.55
CA ILE A 80 -6.62 -5.44 6.33
C ILE A 80 -5.79 -5.06 5.12
N MET A 81 -5.64 -5.98 4.18
CA MET A 81 -4.88 -5.78 2.95
C MET A 81 -5.79 -5.94 1.74
N THR A 82 -5.80 -4.94 0.84
CA THR A 82 -6.52 -5.00 -0.43
C THR A 82 -5.53 -4.97 -1.57
N THR A 83 -5.59 -5.93 -2.47
CA THR A 83 -4.69 -6.00 -3.63
C THR A 83 -5.33 -6.78 -4.78
N PRO A 84 -5.17 -6.33 -6.05
CA PRO A 84 -5.58 -7.13 -7.19
C PRO A 84 -4.70 -8.37 -7.41
N TYR A 85 -3.41 -8.28 -7.03
CA TYR A 85 -2.42 -9.34 -7.25
C TYR A 85 -1.72 -9.69 -5.94
N PHE A 86 -1.79 -10.96 -5.59
CA PHE A 86 -1.19 -11.49 -4.36
C PHE A 86 -0.23 -12.64 -4.69
N VAL A 87 1.03 -12.29 -4.88
CA VAL A 87 2.15 -13.23 -5.07
C VAL A 87 3.31 -12.72 -4.22
N PRO A 88 3.15 -12.75 -2.89
CA PRO A 88 4.09 -12.14 -1.95
C PRO A 88 5.45 -12.83 -1.98
N SER A 89 6.46 -12.15 -1.43
CA SER A 89 7.71 -12.79 -1.02
C SER A 89 7.47 -13.74 0.16
N ASP A 90 8.37 -14.68 0.36
CA ASP A 90 8.31 -15.60 1.50
C ASP A 90 8.30 -14.84 2.84
N ASP A 91 9.07 -13.77 2.95
CA ASP A 91 9.15 -12.93 4.15
C ASP A 91 7.81 -12.24 4.44
N LEU A 92 7.16 -11.68 3.41
CA LEU A 92 5.87 -11.00 3.57
C LEU A 92 4.76 -12.00 3.90
N LEU A 93 4.73 -13.16 3.24
CA LEU A 93 3.82 -14.25 3.57
C LEU A 93 3.98 -14.67 5.02
N HIS A 94 5.24 -14.88 5.45
CA HIS A 94 5.54 -15.25 6.82
C HIS A 94 5.12 -14.18 7.84
N ALA A 95 5.33 -12.89 7.54
CA ALA A 95 4.90 -11.78 8.40
C ALA A 95 3.38 -11.76 8.56
N ILE A 96 2.62 -11.93 7.47
CA ILE A 96 1.15 -11.98 7.46
C ILE A 96 0.65 -13.18 8.29
N CYS A 97 1.19 -14.37 8.05
CA CYS A 97 0.84 -15.58 8.81
C CYS A 97 1.18 -15.43 10.30
N THR A 98 2.34 -14.85 10.61
CA THR A 98 2.76 -14.60 11.99
C THR A 98 1.82 -13.61 12.70
N ALA A 99 1.36 -12.56 12.01
CA ALA A 99 0.37 -11.64 12.58
C ALA A 99 -0.91 -12.38 12.97
N ALA A 100 -1.47 -13.20 12.08
CA ALA A 100 -2.67 -14.00 12.37
C ALA A 100 -2.45 -14.99 13.53
N GLN A 101 -1.30 -15.68 13.55
CA GLN A 101 -0.95 -16.61 14.62
C GLN A 101 -0.75 -15.94 15.99
N ARG A 102 -0.41 -14.64 16.02
CA ARG A 102 -0.36 -13.84 17.25
C ARG A 102 -1.75 -13.43 17.75
N GLY A 103 -2.82 -13.71 16.99
CA GLY A 103 -4.19 -13.35 17.32
C GLY A 103 -4.67 -12.04 16.71
N VAL A 104 -3.90 -11.44 15.78
CA VAL A 104 -4.35 -10.30 14.99
C VAL A 104 -5.42 -10.76 13.99
N ASP A 105 -6.50 -9.99 13.86
CA ASP A 105 -7.53 -10.26 12.85
C ASP A 105 -7.03 -9.84 11.46
N VAL A 106 -6.52 -10.80 10.71
CA VAL A 106 -5.91 -10.54 9.39
C VAL A 106 -6.89 -10.87 8.28
N SER A 107 -7.14 -9.89 7.41
CA SER A 107 -8.02 -10.00 6.25
C SER A 107 -7.31 -9.59 4.96
N ILE A 108 -7.43 -10.40 3.92
CA ILE A 108 -6.94 -10.09 2.57
C ILE A 108 -8.14 -10.04 1.63
N ILE A 109 -8.29 -8.91 0.93
CA ILE A 109 -9.37 -8.65 -0.02
C ILE A 109 -8.78 -8.64 -1.43
N MET A 110 -9.31 -9.48 -2.30
CA MET A 110 -8.85 -9.64 -3.68
C MET A 110 -10.05 -9.72 -4.64
N PRO A 111 -9.88 -9.40 -5.93
CA PRO A 111 -10.95 -9.64 -6.90
C PRO A 111 -11.16 -11.14 -7.10
N ARG A 112 -12.43 -11.56 -7.17
CA ARG A 112 -12.79 -12.95 -7.52
C ARG A 112 -12.33 -13.32 -8.93
N LYS A 113 -12.48 -12.37 -9.86
CA LYS A 113 -11.99 -12.49 -11.24
C LYS A 113 -10.81 -11.56 -11.43
N ASN A 114 -9.66 -12.16 -11.67
CA ASN A 114 -8.45 -11.43 -12.02
C ASN A 114 -8.41 -11.21 -13.55
N ASP A 115 -7.88 -10.10 -14.00
CA ASP A 115 -7.61 -9.82 -15.43
C ASP A 115 -6.48 -10.68 -15.98
N SER A 116 -5.59 -11.18 -15.11
CA SER A 116 -4.54 -12.15 -15.43
C SER A 116 -4.85 -13.52 -14.86
N LEU A 117 -5.12 -14.51 -15.72
CA LEU A 117 -5.37 -15.90 -15.31
C LEU A 117 -4.17 -16.51 -14.57
N LEU A 118 -2.95 -16.21 -15.03
CA LEU A 118 -1.73 -16.72 -14.41
C LEU A 118 -1.55 -16.18 -12.99
N VAL A 119 -1.76 -14.89 -12.79
CA VAL A 119 -1.67 -14.27 -11.46
C VAL A 119 -2.78 -14.79 -10.55
N GLY A 120 -3.99 -14.96 -11.08
CA GLY A 120 -5.10 -15.53 -10.32
C GLY A 120 -4.82 -16.96 -9.84
N TRP A 121 -4.12 -17.78 -10.62
CA TRP A 121 -3.69 -19.12 -10.20
C TRP A 121 -2.52 -19.07 -9.23
N ALA A 122 -1.53 -18.22 -9.46
CA ALA A 122 -0.41 -18.03 -8.56
C ALA A 122 -0.88 -17.58 -7.16
N SER A 123 -1.81 -16.62 -7.09
CA SER A 123 -2.37 -16.16 -5.81
C SER A 123 -3.04 -17.29 -5.01
N ARG A 124 -3.74 -18.20 -5.70
CA ARG A 124 -4.41 -19.33 -5.02
C ARG A 124 -3.45 -20.33 -4.40
N ALA A 125 -2.20 -20.40 -4.87
CA ALA A 125 -1.20 -21.27 -4.28
C ALA A 125 -0.92 -20.95 -2.80
N PHE A 126 -1.09 -19.69 -2.41
CA PHE A 126 -0.86 -19.21 -1.03
C PHE A 126 -2.08 -19.38 -0.10
N PHE A 127 -3.28 -19.62 -0.66
CA PHE A 127 -4.52 -19.65 0.14
C PHE A 127 -4.49 -20.71 1.24
N SER A 128 -3.97 -21.89 0.94
CA SER A 128 -3.93 -22.99 1.91
C SER A 128 -3.12 -22.62 3.15
N GLU A 129 -1.98 -21.99 2.97
CA GLU A 129 -1.09 -21.57 4.05
C GLU A 129 -1.70 -20.41 4.86
N LEU A 130 -2.23 -19.40 4.17
CA LEU A 130 -2.90 -18.26 4.80
C LEU A 130 -4.09 -18.70 5.66
N LEU A 131 -4.97 -19.54 5.11
CA LEU A 131 -6.14 -20.04 5.82
C LEU A 131 -5.75 -20.92 7.02
N ALA A 132 -4.69 -21.75 6.87
CA ALA A 132 -4.18 -22.54 7.98
C ALA A 132 -3.59 -21.68 9.11
N ALA A 133 -3.05 -20.50 8.79
CA ALA A 133 -2.57 -19.52 9.76
C ALA A 133 -3.70 -18.73 10.44
N GLY A 134 -4.93 -18.80 9.93
CA GLY A 134 -6.09 -18.06 10.46
C GLY A 134 -6.41 -16.75 9.71
N VAL A 135 -5.74 -16.49 8.58
CA VAL A 135 -6.02 -15.33 7.73
C VAL A 135 -7.36 -15.50 7.02
N LYS A 136 -8.19 -14.45 7.02
CA LYS A 136 -9.44 -14.39 6.27
C LYS A 136 -9.17 -13.93 4.83
N ILE A 137 -9.74 -14.60 3.85
CA ILE A 137 -9.60 -14.25 2.43
C ILE A 137 -10.96 -13.92 1.88
N TYR A 138 -11.15 -12.68 1.44
CA TYR A 138 -12.37 -12.20 0.82
C TYR A 138 -12.18 -12.02 -0.67
N GLN A 139 -13.17 -12.45 -1.45
CA GLN A 139 -13.16 -12.36 -2.90
C GLN A 139 -14.25 -11.40 -3.36
N PHE A 140 -13.88 -10.18 -3.73
CA PHE A 140 -14.79 -9.16 -4.23
C PHE A 140 -15.45 -9.60 -5.55
N GLU A 141 -16.78 -9.55 -5.59
CA GLU A 141 -17.56 -9.97 -6.76
C GLU A 141 -18.04 -8.81 -7.66
N GLY A 142 -17.89 -7.58 -7.22
CA GLY A 142 -18.40 -6.38 -7.90
C GLY A 142 -17.63 -5.94 -9.15
N GLY A 143 -16.74 -6.79 -9.69
CA GLY A 143 -15.94 -6.50 -10.88
C GLY A 143 -14.44 -6.54 -10.62
N LEU A 144 -13.68 -5.72 -11.36
CA LEU A 144 -12.25 -5.62 -11.16
C LEU A 144 -11.96 -4.70 -9.96
N LEU A 145 -11.51 -5.29 -8.86
CA LEU A 145 -10.96 -4.54 -7.73
C LEU A 145 -9.48 -4.26 -8.01
N HIS A 146 -9.11 -2.99 -8.17
CA HIS A 146 -7.73 -2.61 -8.47
C HIS A 146 -7.08 -1.73 -7.37
N THR A 147 -7.72 -1.64 -6.22
CA THR A 147 -7.22 -0.95 -5.03
C THR A 147 -5.99 -1.66 -4.44
N LYS A 148 -5.02 -0.88 -4.00
CA LYS A 148 -3.88 -1.36 -3.23
C LYS A 148 -3.81 -0.55 -1.95
N SER A 149 -4.15 -1.19 -0.85
CA SER A 149 -4.14 -0.57 0.46
C SER A 149 -3.85 -1.57 1.56
N VAL A 150 -3.21 -1.09 2.61
CA VAL A 150 -2.99 -1.82 3.85
C VAL A 150 -3.44 -0.92 4.99
N LEU A 151 -4.24 -1.45 5.89
CA LEU A 151 -4.71 -0.77 7.09
C LEU A 151 -4.30 -1.58 8.32
N VAL A 152 -3.65 -0.92 9.25
CA VAL A 152 -3.18 -1.50 10.51
C VAL A 152 -3.87 -0.79 11.67
N ASP A 153 -4.60 -1.53 12.48
CA ASP A 153 -5.23 -1.10 13.74
C ASP A 153 -6.08 0.19 13.63
N GLY A 154 -6.55 0.54 12.41
CA GLY A 154 -7.35 1.75 12.14
C GLY A 154 -6.57 3.07 12.16
N GLU A 155 -5.28 3.03 12.34
CA GLU A 155 -4.44 4.22 12.49
C GLU A 155 -3.44 4.38 11.34
N LEU A 156 -2.67 3.32 11.04
CA LEU A 156 -1.65 3.35 10.00
C LEU A 156 -2.21 2.81 8.69
N SER A 157 -2.18 3.64 7.66
CA SER A 157 -2.63 3.28 6.30
C SER A 157 -1.50 3.36 5.29
N LEU A 158 -1.37 2.35 4.44
CA LEU A 158 -0.52 2.39 3.25
C LEU A 158 -1.45 2.36 2.02
N VAL A 159 -1.37 3.38 1.17
CA VAL A 159 -2.20 3.50 -0.03
C VAL A 159 -1.32 3.91 -1.20
N GLY A 160 -1.43 3.19 -2.32
CA GLY A 160 -0.58 3.51 -3.47
C GLY A 160 -0.79 2.62 -4.67
N THR A 161 0.29 2.45 -5.42
CA THR A 161 0.28 1.69 -6.68
C THR A 161 0.83 0.28 -6.53
N VAL A 162 1.49 -0.03 -5.42
CA VAL A 162 2.19 -1.29 -5.16
C VAL A 162 1.22 -2.45 -4.97
N ASN A 163 1.26 -3.43 -5.86
CA ASN A 163 0.61 -4.71 -5.62
C ASN A 163 1.46 -5.57 -4.66
N LEU A 164 0.81 -6.51 -3.99
CA LEU A 164 1.51 -7.50 -3.15
C LEU A 164 2.07 -8.63 -4.02
N ASP A 165 2.91 -8.29 -5.00
CA ASP A 165 3.59 -9.22 -5.89
C ASP A 165 5.07 -8.85 -6.09
N MET A 166 5.87 -9.85 -6.46
CA MET A 166 7.32 -9.72 -6.61
C MET A 166 7.72 -8.66 -7.63
N ARG A 167 6.91 -8.45 -8.68
CA ARG A 167 7.22 -7.46 -9.71
C ARG A 167 7.04 -6.04 -9.18
N SER A 168 5.94 -5.77 -8.49
CA SER A 168 5.67 -4.46 -7.88
C SER A 168 6.66 -4.13 -6.76
N LEU A 169 7.07 -5.16 -6.00
CA LEU A 169 7.99 -4.96 -4.88
C LEU A 169 9.44 -4.65 -5.33
N TRP A 170 9.88 -5.18 -6.49
CA TRP A 170 11.30 -5.16 -6.85
C TRP A 170 11.64 -4.51 -8.18
N LEU A 171 10.71 -4.42 -9.12
CA LEU A 171 11.02 -4.07 -10.50
C LEU A 171 10.31 -2.83 -11.02
N ASN A 172 9.09 -2.56 -10.53
CA ASN A 172 8.30 -1.46 -11.04
C ASN A 172 8.66 -0.14 -10.36
N PHE A 173 8.46 0.97 -11.08
CA PHE A 173 8.30 2.28 -10.44
C PHE A 173 6.93 2.32 -9.78
N GLU A 174 6.93 2.45 -8.48
CA GLU A 174 5.70 2.48 -7.67
C GLU A 174 5.77 3.63 -6.66
N ILE A 175 4.61 4.07 -6.20
CA ILE A 175 4.50 5.09 -5.16
C ILE A 175 3.50 4.64 -4.10
N THR A 176 3.87 4.78 -2.84
CA THR A 176 3.00 4.47 -1.69
C THR A 176 3.04 5.63 -0.71
N LEU A 177 1.88 6.01 -0.25
CA LEU A 177 1.70 6.94 0.87
C LEU A 177 1.54 6.13 2.15
N VAL A 178 2.32 6.47 3.16
CA VAL A 178 2.17 5.97 4.53
C VAL A 178 1.53 7.08 5.33
N ILE A 179 0.33 6.85 5.82
CA ILE A 179 -0.53 7.83 6.47
C ILE A 179 -0.78 7.36 7.90
N ASP A 180 -0.32 8.14 8.86
CA ASP A 180 -0.56 7.91 10.29
C ASP A 180 -1.67 8.85 10.75
N ASP A 181 -2.90 8.38 10.64
CA ASP A 181 -4.11 9.14 10.96
C ASP A 181 -5.33 8.23 11.15
N ALA A 182 -5.94 8.26 12.32
CA ALA A 182 -7.10 7.43 12.65
C ALA A 182 -8.38 7.85 11.88
N GLY A 183 -8.53 9.12 11.51
CA GLY A 183 -9.67 9.58 10.71
C GLY A 183 -9.61 9.01 9.30
N PHE A 184 -8.47 9.13 8.64
CA PHE A 184 -8.22 8.50 7.35
C PHE A 184 -8.32 6.97 7.42
N GLY A 185 -7.79 6.37 8.50
CA GLY A 185 -7.88 4.93 8.74
C GLY A 185 -9.33 4.45 8.84
N GLY A 186 -10.20 5.22 9.54
CA GLY A 186 -11.63 4.94 9.61
C GLY A 186 -12.35 5.02 8.26
N ASP A 187 -12.03 6.04 7.45
CA ASP A 187 -12.57 6.16 6.09
C ASP A 187 -12.11 5.00 5.20
N LEU A 188 -10.83 4.61 5.31
CA LEU A 188 -10.29 3.48 4.56
C LEU A 188 -10.93 2.15 4.99
N ALA A 189 -11.14 1.95 6.30
CA ALA A 189 -11.84 0.77 6.83
C ALA A 189 -13.24 0.66 6.23
N ALA A 190 -14.01 1.76 6.20
CA ALA A 190 -15.36 1.77 5.63
C ALA A 190 -15.36 1.37 4.14
N VAL A 191 -14.38 1.84 3.37
CA VAL A 191 -14.23 1.43 1.96
C VAL A 191 -13.85 -0.05 1.83
N GLN A 192 -12.99 -0.56 2.71
CA GLN A 192 -12.59 -1.96 2.69
C GLN A 192 -13.74 -2.88 3.12
N ASP A 193 -14.58 -2.45 4.06
CA ASP A 193 -15.78 -3.17 4.47
C ASP A 193 -16.81 -3.30 3.34
N ASP A 194 -16.93 -2.28 2.47
CA ASP A 194 -17.78 -2.33 1.27
C ASP A 194 -17.30 -3.37 0.23
N TYR A 195 -16.06 -3.85 0.35
CA TYR A 195 -15.51 -4.89 -0.54
C TYR A 195 -15.73 -6.31 -0.01
N ILE A 196 -16.18 -6.49 1.22
CA ILE A 196 -16.43 -7.77 1.88
C ILE A 196 -17.89 -8.19 1.70
#